data_2e9ecb9760e5572927ce113985d279a9
#
_entry.id   2e9ecb9760e5572927ce113985d279a9
#
_cell.length_a   1.000
_cell.length_b   1.000
_cell.length_c   1.000
_cell.angle_alpha   90.00
_cell.angle_beta   90.00
_cell.angle_gamma   90.00
#
_symmetry.space_group_name_H-M   'P 1'
#
loop_
_entity.id
_entity.type
_entity.pdbx_description
1 polymer ?
#
loop_
_entity_poly.entity_id
_entity_poly.type
_entity_poly.pdbx_seq_one_letter_code
_entity_poly.pdbx_strand_id
1 'polypeptide(L)'
;MLSTKRQGDQVQQIEVRTHAEGASLPREQQLAWKIASMAAANSSIDDDVTEMIGNRLIDNAAVAIAAVNRPPVRHARLLALGYPHPHAGGARLFGLPSGTFHCEWAALANGVAVRELDMHDCYLAADYSHPGDTIPPLLAVAQQVGSSGLDLALGILTAYETQMSLVTGICLHAHKIDHVAHLAPAVAAGIGTAMHLPVEVIYQSVNQSLHLACATRQSRKGDITSWKAYAPAQAGKTAIEAVGRARLGERSPSPIYEGRDGVIAWLLGGAEATYTVRLPAAGERPRSIMDSYTKEHSAEYQAQAIIDIGFALHARQLPLAEVEDVLIETSHHTHYVIGSGSGDPEKMDPDASRETLDHSAMYILAVAWE
;
A
#
# COMPACT_ATOMS: atom_id res chain seq x y z
N MET A 1 8.37 3.85 -19.50
CA MET A 1 9.09 5.13 -19.38
C MET A 1 10.40 4.86 -18.68
N LEU A 2 11.52 5.23 -19.29
CA LEU A 2 12.85 5.02 -18.76
C LEU A 2 13.08 5.96 -17.58
N SER A 3 13.36 5.38 -16.40
CA SER A 3 13.84 6.14 -15.24
C SER A 3 15.03 7.00 -15.64
N THR A 4 14.87 8.31 -15.62
CA THR A 4 15.99 9.24 -15.71
C THR A 4 16.86 9.04 -14.48
N LYS A 5 18.05 8.44 -14.66
CA LYS A 5 19.09 8.41 -13.64
C LYS A 5 19.36 9.85 -13.20
N ARG A 6 18.95 10.21 -11.97
CA ARG A 6 19.37 11.45 -11.33
C ARG A 6 20.86 11.34 -11.03
N GLN A 7 21.64 12.30 -11.51
CA GLN A 7 23.06 12.43 -11.19
C GLN A 7 23.18 12.93 -9.75
N GLY A 8 23.65 12.07 -8.82
CA GLY A 8 23.99 12.48 -7.45
C GLY A 8 23.48 11.58 -6.31
N ASP A 9 22.49 10.73 -6.55
CA ASP A 9 21.88 9.91 -5.49
C ASP A 9 22.76 8.69 -5.18
N GLN A 10 23.35 8.65 -3.98
CA GLN A 10 24.04 7.46 -3.48
C GLN A 10 23.01 6.48 -2.86
N VAL A 11 22.33 5.73 -3.71
CA VAL A 11 21.38 4.69 -3.28
C VAL A 11 22.14 3.45 -2.82
N GLN A 12 21.86 2.99 -1.61
CA GLN A 12 22.39 1.72 -1.13
C GLN A 12 21.64 0.56 -1.80
N GLN A 13 22.33 -0.28 -2.59
CA GLN A 13 21.79 -1.53 -3.11
C GLN A 13 22.02 -2.63 -2.08
N ILE A 14 20.96 -3.30 -1.67
CA ILE A 14 20.96 -4.37 -0.67
C ILE A 14 20.57 -5.65 -1.38
N GLU A 15 21.52 -6.60 -1.46
CA GLU A 15 21.20 -7.95 -1.88
C GLU A 15 20.53 -8.69 -0.72
N VAL A 16 19.35 -9.26 -0.98
CA VAL A 16 18.52 -9.97 0.01
C VAL A 16 18.29 -11.38 -0.48
N ARG A 17 18.73 -12.35 0.31
CA ARG A 17 18.60 -13.80 0.03
C ARG A 17 18.56 -14.60 1.32
N THR A 18 18.11 -15.83 1.23
CA THR A 18 18.17 -16.75 2.37
C THR A 18 19.64 -16.98 2.78
N HIS A 19 19.96 -16.85 4.06
CA HIS A 19 21.31 -17.13 4.55
C HIS A 19 21.56 -18.63 4.67
N ALA A 20 22.83 -19.03 4.51
CA ALA A 20 23.23 -20.43 4.51
C ALA A 20 22.95 -21.14 5.85
N GLU A 21 22.74 -22.45 5.78
CA GLU A 21 22.58 -23.31 6.97
C GLU A 21 23.80 -23.23 7.87
N GLY A 22 23.56 -23.11 9.19
CA GLY A 22 24.63 -22.99 10.17
C GLY A 22 25.33 -21.63 10.20
N ALA A 23 25.03 -20.72 9.26
CA ALA A 23 25.54 -19.36 9.28
C ALA A 23 24.68 -18.47 10.19
N SER A 24 25.32 -17.52 10.86
CA SER A 24 24.65 -16.42 11.56
C SER A 24 24.67 -15.18 10.68
N LEU A 25 23.51 -14.64 10.35
CA LEU A 25 23.43 -13.35 9.64
C LEU A 25 23.39 -12.22 10.68
N PRO A 26 24.43 -11.37 10.76
CA PRO A 26 24.41 -10.20 11.63
C PRO A 26 23.20 -9.32 11.35
N ARG A 27 22.61 -8.72 12.39
CA ARG A 27 21.41 -7.87 12.24
C ARG A 27 21.60 -6.74 11.25
N GLU A 28 22.77 -6.12 11.28
CA GLU A 28 23.16 -4.99 10.43
C GLU A 28 23.16 -5.34 8.93
N GLN A 29 23.19 -6.63 8.59
CA GLN A 29 23.12 -7.13 7.22
C GLN A 29 21.69 -7.48 6.79
N GLN A 30 20.74 -7.58 7.72
CA GLN A 30 19.36 -7.96 7.45
C GLN A 30 18.59 -6.77 6.84
N LEU A 31 17.72 -7.03 5.86
CA LEU A 31 16.90 -5.99 5.22
C LEU A 31 16.03 -5.24 6.24
N ALA A 32 15.40 -5.96 7.17
CA ALA A 32 14.57 -5.34 8.22
C ALA A 32 15.38 -4.37 9.10
N TRP A 33 16.66 -4.66 9.36
CA TRP A 33 17.53 -3.73 10.08
C TRP A 33 17.92 -2.51 9.25
N LYS A 34 18.16 -2.69 7.96
CA LYS A 34 18.44 -1.58 7.04
C LYS A 34 17.24 -0.62 6.95
N ILE A 35 16.02 -1.17 6.85
CA ILE A 35 14.79 -0.38 6.89
C ILE A 35 14.67 0.36 8.23
N ALA A 36 14.88 -0.33 9.35
CA ALA A 36 14.82 0.29 10.67
C ALA A 36 15.86 1.38 10.89
N SER A 37 17.09 1.18 10.36
CA SER A 37 18.16 2.18 10.45
C SER A 37 17.85 3.43 9.63
N MET A 38 17.29 3.27 8.42
CA MET A 38 16.80 4.38 7.61
C MET A 38 15.67 5.13 8.35
N ALA A 39 14.70 4.40 8.89
CA ALA A 39 13.54 4.97 9.58
C ALA A 39 13.91 5.74 10.86
N ALA A 40 14.96 5.31 11.58
CA ALA A 40 15.45 5.98 12.78
C ALA A 40 16.41 7.13 12.48
N ALA A 41 16.85 7.30 11.24
CA ALA A 41 17.73 8.39 10.87
C ALA A 41 16.97 9.74 10.88
N ASN A 42 17.61 10.78 11.41
CA ASN A 42 17.07 12.13 11.32
C ASN A 42 17.16 12.61 9.87
N SER A 43 16.04 12.70 9.18
CA SER A 43 15.95 13.23 7.82
C SER A 43 15.32 14.62 7.83
N SER A 44 15.75 15.49 6.90
CA SER A 44 15.04 16.72 6.57
C SER A 44 14.14 16.47 5.35
N ILE A 45 13.06 17.22 5.24
CA ILE A 45 12.13 17.17 4.10
C ILE A 45 12.40 18.37 3.20
N ASP A 46 12.46 18.17 1.89
CA ASP A 46 12.54 19.24 0.90
C ASP A 46 11.15 19.88 0.71
N ASP A 47 11.10 21.15 0.27
CA ASP A 47 9.83 21.89 0.12
C ASP A 47 8.88 21.23 -0.85
N ASP A 48 9.36 20.73 -1.99
CA ASP A 48 8.57 20.04 -3.01
C ASP A 48 8.02 18.68 -2.51
N VAL A 49 8.79 17.98 -1.67
CA VAL A 49 8.36 16.75 -1.00
C VAL A 49 7.29 17.06 0.05
N THR A 50 7.44 18.16 0.78
CA THR A 50 6.42 18.63 1.74
C THR A 50 5.10 18.94 1.04
N GLU A 51 5.14 19.63 -0.10
CA GLU A 51 3.96 19.89 -0.93
C GLU A 51 3.32 18.57 -1.40
N MET A 52 4.12 17.62 -1.89
CA MET A 52 3.62 16.32 -2.33
C MET A 52 2.96 15.53 -1.19
N ILE A 53 3.52 15.53 0.02
CA ILE A 53 2.90 14.91 1.20
C ILE A 53 1.53 15.55 1.47
N GLY A 54 1.44 16.88 1.40
CA GLY A 54 0.17 17.61 1.52
C GLY A 54 -0.85 17.16 0.47
N ASN A 55 -0.44 17.05 -0.79
CA ASN A 55 -1.29 16.58 -1.89
C ASN A 55 -1.77 15.14 -1.66
N ARG A 56 -0.93 14.23 -1.17
CA ARG A 56 -1.35 12.84 -0.86
C ARG A 56 -2.30 12.76 0.34
N LEU A 57 -2.14 13.62 1.34
CA LEU A 57 -3.10 13.74 2.44
C LEU A 57 -4.47 14.23 1.98
N ILE A 58 -4.50 15.23 1.08
CA ILE A 58 -5.73 15.75 0.48
C ILE A 58 -6.41 14.68 -0.36
N ASP A 59 -5.67 14.00 -1.23
CA ASP A 59 -6.16 12.88 -2.05
C ASP A 59 -6.80 11.80 -1.18
N ASN A 60 -6.10 11.32 -0.16
CA ASN A 60 -6.61 10.33 0.78
C ASN A 60 -7.91 10.76 1.46
N ALA A 61 -7.95 11.99 1.97
CA ALA A 61 -9.13 12.54 2.65
C ALA A 61 -10.31 12.68 1.68
N ALA A 62 -10.08 13.15 0.45
CA ALA A 62 -11.10 13.35 -0.57
C ALA A 62 -11.73 12.01 -0.99
N VAL A 63 -10.90 10.99 -1.28
CA VAL A 63 -11.37 9.65 -1.65
C VAL A 63 -12.13 9.00 -0.49
N ALA A 64 -11.64 9.12 0.75
CA ALA A 64 -12.34 8.60 1.94
C ALA A 64 -13.71 9.23 2.15
N ILE A 65 -13.84 10.55 1.95
CA ILE A 65 -15.12 11.25 2.06
C ILE A 65 -16.07 10.86 0.92
N ALA A 66 -15.58 10.71 -0.31
CA ALA A 66 -16.38 10.21 -1.43
C ALA A 66 -16.92 8.79 -1.18
N ALA A 67 -16.17 7.95 -0.45
CA ALA A 67 -16.55 6.58 -0.10
C ALA A 67 -17.48 6.46 1.12
N VAL A 68 -17.73 7.53 1.88
CA VAL A 68 -18.32 7.49 3.22
C VAL A 68 -19.66 6.76 3.31
N ASN A 69 -20.46 6.77 2.23
CA ASN A 69 -21.77 6.13 2.15
C ASN A 69 -21.72 4.69 1.61
N ARG A 70 -20.54 4.19 1.25
CA ARG A 70 -20.38 2.82 0.75
C ARG A 70 -20.59 1.82 1.90
N PRO A 71 -21.26 0.66 1.65
CA PRO A 71 -21.53 -0.32 2.70
C PRO A 71 -20.27 -0.79 3.46
N PRO A 72 -19.14 -1.16 2.81
CA PRO A 72 -17.95 -1.59 3.53
C PRO A 72 -17.39 -0.51 4.47
N VAL A 73 -17.44 0.76 4.06
CA VAL A 73 -17.00 1.90 4.87
C VAL A 73 -17.88 2.09 6.09
N ARG A 74 -19.21 2.02 5.90
CA ARG A 74 -20.17 2.08 7.02
C ARG A 74 -19.93 0.95 8.02
N HIS A 75 -19.71 -0.28 7.54
CA HIS A 75 -19.43 -1.43 8.39
C HIS A 75 -18.13 -1.27 9.17
N ALA A 76 -17.05 -0.84 8.51
CA ALA A 76 -15.76 -0.58 9.18
C ALA A 76 -15.90 0.52 10.25
N ARG A 77 -16.69 1.57 9.99
CA ARG A 77 -16.99 2.62 10.97
C ARG A 77 -17.78 2.10 12.16
N LEU A 78 -18.79 1.24 11.93
CA LEU A 78 -19.54 0.59 13.01
C LEU A 78 -18.64 -0.25 13.90
N LEU A 79 -17.66 -0.96 13.33
CA LEU A 79 -16.65 -1.67 14.13
C LEU A 79 -15.83 -0.70 14.98
N ALA A 80 -15.35 0.40 14.41
CA ALA A 80 -14.54 1.39 15.14
C ALA A 80 -15.33 2.09 16.26
N LEU A 81 -16.64 2.32 16.09
CA LEU A 81 -17.50 2.88 17.13
C LEU A 81 -17.57 2.01 18.40
N GLY A 82 -17.29 0.71 18.29
CA GLY A 82 -17.20 -0.19 19.44
C GLY A 82 -15.92 -0.01 20.29
N TYR A 83 -14.95 0.83 19.83
CA TYR A 83 -13.67 1.02 20.48
C TYR A 83 -13.35 2.50 20.70
N PRO A 84 -14.19 3.23 21.48
CA PRO A 84 -13.94 4.64 21.78
C PRO A 84 -12.66 4.78 22.62
N HIS A 85 -11.86 5.81 22.33
CA HIS A 85 -10.70 6.13 23.17
C HIS A 85 -11.20 6.82 24.46
N PRO A 86 -10.74 6.37 25.64
CA PRO A 86 -11.27 6.86 26.91
C PRO A 86 -10.88 8.30 27.24
N HIS A 87 -9.92 8.87 26.52
CA HIS A 87 -9.37 10.21 26.76
C HIS A 87 -9.46 11.05 25.47
N ALA A 88 -9.30 12.38 25.62
CA ALA A 88 -9.37 13.34 24.51
C ALA A 88 -8.35 13.14 23.39
N GLY A 89 -7.27 12.37 23.64
CA GLY A 89 -6.16 12.14 22.72
C GLY A 89 -6.33 10.93 21.79
N GLY A 90 -7.55 10.52 21.40
CA GLY A 90 -7.74 9.42 20.45
C GLY A 90 -7.72 9.86 18.98
N ALA A 91 -7.72 8.88 18.07
CA ALA A 91 -7.78 9.10 16.63
C ALA A 91 -9.20 9.38 16.15
N ARG A 92 -9.34 10.11 15.03
CA ARG A 92 -10.63 10.49 14.44
C ARG A 92 -10.96 9.66 13.20
N LEU A 93 -12.26 9.52 12.91
CA LEU A 93 -12.75 8.93 11.66
C LEU A 93 -13.03 10.04 10.63
N PHE A 94 -12.62 9.83 9.40
CA PHE A 94 -12.94 10.73 8.29
C PHE A 94 -14.47 10.92 8.16
N GLY A 95 -14.92 12.17 8.08
CA GLY A 95 -16.34 12.51 7.92
C GLY A 95 -17.19 12.27 9.16
N LEU A 96 -16.63 11.99 10.34
CA LEU A 96 -17.33 11.95 11.60
C LEU A 96 -17.00 13.23 12.41
N PRO A 97 -18.00 14.06 12.76
CA PRO A 97 -17.73 15.39 13.34
C PRO A 97 -17.20 15.33 14.79
N SER A 98 -17.46 14.24 15.52
CA SER A 98 -17.11 14.10 16.94
C SER A 98 -16.72 12.66 17.29
N GLY A 99 -16.11 12.51 18.45
CA GLY A 99 -15.64 11.21 18.96
C GLY A 99 -14.17 10.97 18.63
N THR A 100 -13.52 10.23 19.53
CA THR A 100 -12.14 9.74 19.38
C THR A 100 -12.12 8.23 19.65
N PHE A 101 -11.27 7.54 18.95
CA PHE A 101 -11.20 6.08 18.91
C PHE A 101 -9.76 5.61 19.10
N HIS A 102 -9.58 4.37 19.50
CA HIS A 102 -8.26 3.75 19.49
C HIS A 102 -7.70 3.74 18.07
N CYS A 103 -6.43 4.09 17.94
CA CYS A 103 -5.79 4.33 16.62
C CYS A 103 -5.86 3.11 15.71
N GLU A 104 -5.83 1.89 16.24
CA GLU A 104 -5.93 0.65 15.47
C GLU A 104 -7.28 0.55 14.73
N TRP A 105 -8.37 0.92 15.39
CA TRP A 105 -9.69 0.86 14.82
C TRP A 105 -10.03 2.06 13.93
N ALA A 106 -9.50 3.23 14.29
CA ALA A 106 -9.58 4.40 13.42
C ALA A 106 -8.79 4.17 12.12
N ALA A 107 -7.59 3.58 12.20
CA ALA A 107 -6.79 3.20 11.05
C ALA A 107 -7.53 2.21 10.14
N LEU A 108 -8.18 1.18 10.72
CA LEU A 108 -8.98 0.23 9.97
C LEU A 108 -10.13 0.93 9.22
N ALA A 109 -10.93 1.74 9.91
CA ALA A 109 -12.09 2.38 9.31
C ALA A 109 -11.73 3.40 8.24
N ASN A 110 -10.70 4.21 8.50
CA ASN A 110 -10.19 5.20 7.55
C ASN A 110 -9.49 4.52 6.36
N GLY A 111 -8.72 3.45 6.59
CA GLY A 111 -8.08 2.67 5.54
C GLY A 111 -9.09 2.02 4.59
N VAL A 112 -10.17 1.44 5.10
CA VAL A 112 -11.26 0.93 4.26
C VAL A 112 -11.89 2.06 3.45
N ALA A 113 -12.09 3.25 4.03
CA ALA A 113 -12.67 4.39 3.31
C ALA A 113 -11.76 4.88 2.17
N VAL A 114 -10.45 4.95 2.40
CA VAL A 114 -9.47 5.34 1.37
C VAL A 114 -9.40 4.31 0.24
N ARG A 115 -9.46 3.01 0.57
CA ARG A 115 -9.29 1.94 -0.41
C ARG A 115 -10.55 1.60 -1.21
N GLU A 116 -11.75 1.87 -0.69
CA GLU A 116 -13.02 1.40 -1.23
C GLU A 116 -13.26 1.78 -2.70
N LEU A 117 -12.94 3.00 -3.09
CA LEU A 117 -13.17 3.47 -4.47
C LEU A 117 -12.03 3.13 -5.42
N ASP A 118 -10.93 2.55 -4.93
CA ASP A 118 -9.73 2.27 -5.73
C ASP A 118 -9.23 3.49 -6.53
N MET A 119 -9.33 4.69 -5.95
CA MET A 119 -9.09 5.96 -6.62
C MET A 119 -7.88 6.74 -6.05
N HIS A 120 -7.38 6.35 -4.87
CA HIS A 120 -6.18 6.96 -4.29
C HIS A 120 -4.91 6.55 -5.05
N ASP A 121 -3.76 7.10 -4.64
CA ASP A 121 -2.52 6.99 -5.37
C ASP A 121 -2.04 5.56 -5.66
N CYS A 122 -1.14 5.48 -6.62
CA CYS A 122 -0.51 4.25 -7.10
C CYS A 122 0.99 4.42 -7.29
N TYR A 123 1.69 3.29 -7.29
CA TYR A 123 3.05 3.16 -7.75
C TYR A 123 3.25 1.81 -8.45
N LEU A 124 3.81 1.85 -9.65
CA LEU A 124 4.11 0.66 -10.46
C LEU A 124 5.62 0.57 -10.73
N ALA A 125 6.20 -0.59 -10.42
CA ALA A 125 7.59 -0.93 -10.69
C ALA A 125 7.70 -2.42 -11.05
N ALA A 126 8.57 -3.19 -10.39
CA ALA A 126 8.59 -4.66 -10.53
C ALA A 126 7.29 -5.30 -10.06
N ASP A 127 6.67 -4.71 -9.06
CA ASP A 127 5.32 -5.00 -8.60
C ASP A 127 4.49 -3.70 -8.65
N TYR A 128 3.28 -3.70 -8.10
CA TYR A 128 2.43 -2.53 -7.95
C TYR A 128 1.90 -2.41 -6.52
N SER A 129 1.64 -1.17 -6.11
CA SER A 129 1.12 -0.88 -4.78
C SER A 129 0.34 0.43 -4.74
N HIS A 130 -0.23 0.69 -3.59
CA HIS A 130 -0.91 1.92 -3.26
C HIS A 130 -0.28 2.51 -2.00
N PRO A 131 0.77 3.34 -2.13
CA PRO A 131 1.48 3.88 -0.97
C PRO A 131 0.59 4.73 -0.06
N GLY A 132 -0.47 5.34 -0.59
CA GLY A 132 -1.47 6.08 0.19
C GLY A 132 -2.22 5.25 1.23
N ASP A 133 -2.24 3.91 1.12
CA ASP A 133 -2.76 3.02 2.15
C ASP A 133 -1.96 3.14 3.48
N THR A 134 -0.74 3.71 3.46
CA THR A 134 0.07 3.96 4.66
C THR A 134 -0.42 5.16 5.47
N ILE A 135 -1.11 6.11 4.86
CA ILE A 135 -1.52 7.38 5.48
C ILE A 135 -2.53 7.18 6.62
N PRO A 136 -3.63 6.41 6.47
CA PRO A 136 -4.61 6.25 7.54
C PRO A 136 -4.02 5.72 8.86
N PRO A 137 -3.19 4.67 8.90
CA PRO A 137 -2.58 4.20 10.14
C PRO A 137 -1.60 5.21 10.75
N LEU A 138 -0.79 5.90 9.94
CA LEU A 138 0.14 6.93 10.41
C LEU A 138 -0.61 8.12 11.01
N LEU A 139 -1.64 8.61 10.35
CA LEU A 139 -2.48 9.70 10.83
C LEU A 139 -3.18 9.33 12.15
N ALA A 140 -3.72 8.11 12.24
CA ALA A 140 -4.40 7.64 13.45
C ALA A 140 -3.44 7.57 14.65
N VAL A 141 -2.23 7.03 14.46
CA VAL A 141 -1.21 7.01 15.51
C VAL A 141 -0.78 8.42 15.89
N ALA A 142 -0.46 9.28 14.90
CA ALA A 142 -0.04 10.66 15.16
C ALA A 142 -1.09 11.44 15.97
N GLN A 143 -2.37 11.28 15.67
CA GLN A 143 -3.46 11.89 16.44
C GLN A 143 -3.52 11.36 17.87
N GLN A 144 -3.37 10.04 18.06
CA GLN A 144 -3.48 9.44 19.40
C GLN A 144 -2.30 9.80 20.30
N VAL A 145 -1.08 9.88 19.75
CA VAL A 145 0.11 10.18 20.55
C VAL A 145 0.44 11.68 20.59
N GLY A 146 -0.27 12.51 19.83
CA GLY A 146 -0.04 13.96 19.78
C GLY A 146 1.23 14.36 19.02
N SER A 147 1.61 13.62 17.97
CA SER A 147 2.75 13.96 17.10
C SER A 147 2.53 15.31 16.41
N SER A 148 3.62 16.01 16.12
CA SER A 148 3.56 17.23 15.31
C SER A 148 3.23 16.91 13.83
N GLY A 149 2.82 17.93 13.07
CA GLY A 149 2.64 17.80 11.63
C GLY A 149 3.93 17.40 10.91
N LEU A 150 5.09 17.86 11.39
CA LEU A 150 6.39 17.47 10.83
C LEU A 150 6.70 16.00 11.10
N ASP A 151 6.44 15.51 12.32
CA ASP A 151 6.66 14.09 12.65
C ASP A 151 5.78 13.18 11.79
N LEU A 152 4.50 13.56 11.59
CA LEU A 152 3.60 12.84 10.68
C LEU A 152 4.14 12.85 9.25
N ALA A 153 4.59 13.99 8.74
CA ALA A 153 5.14 14.12 7.40
C ALA A 153 6.39 13.24 7.21
N LEU A 154 7.30 13.23 8.17
CA LEU A 154 8.48 12.35 8.17
C LEU A 154 8.08 10.88 8.19
N GLY A 155 7.07 10.50 8.99
CA GLY A 155 6.54 9.14 9.04
C GLY A 155 5.93 8.71 7.70
N ILE A 156 5.15 9.57 7.05
CA ILE A 156 4.58 9.32 5.73
C ILE A 156 5.69 9.13 4.69
N LEU A 157 6.67 10.03 4.68
CA LEU A 157 7.81 9.96 3.77
C LEU A 157 8.58 8.64 3.92
N THR A 158 8.87 8.24 5.17
CA THR A 158 9.54 6.96 5.47
C THR A 158 8.72 5.75 5.02
N ALA A 159 7.41 5.78 5.22
CA ALA A 159 6.54 4.68 4.81
C ALA A 159 6.48 4.55 3.27
N TYR A 160 6.35 5.67 2.55
CA TYR A 160 6.41 5.67 1.08
C TYR A 160 7.75 5.15 0.58
N GLU A 161 8.85 5.66 1.12
CA GLU A 161 10.20 5.22 0.73
C GLU A 161 10.38 3.73 0.93
N THR A 162 9.98 3.21 2.09
CA THR A 162 10.08 1.78 2.42
C THR A 162 9.23 0.93 1.48
N GLN A 163 7.95 1.29 1.29
CA GLN A 163 7.04 0.51 0.46
C GLN A 163 7.47 0.50 -1.00
N MET A 164 7.81 1.68 -1.56
CA MET A 164 8.19 1.80 -2.96
C MET A 164 9.52 1.12 -3.25
N SER A 165 10.46 1.15 -2.32
CA SER A 165 11.73 0.39 -2.41
C SER A 165 11.49 -1.11 -2.44
N LEU A 166 10.61 -1.64 -1.58
CA LEU A 166 10.23 -3.05 -1.57
C LEU A 166 9.52 -3.46 -2.86
N VAL A 167 8.58 -2.66 -3.34
CA VAL A 167 7.83 -2.88 -4.60
C VAL A 167 8.76 -2.88 -5.81
N THR A 168 9.80 -2.04 -5.80
CA THR A 168 10.78 -1.99 -6.87
C THR A 168 11.69 -3.22 -6.89
N GLY A 169 12.03 -3.76 -5.70
CA GLY A 169 12.98 -4.86 -5.57
C GLY A 169 12.38 -6.26 -5.55
N ILE A 170 11.12 -6.41 -5.11
CA ILE A 170 10.48 -7.71 -4.86
C ILE A 170 9.07 -7.71 -5.44
N CYS A 171 8.84 -8.53 -6.46
CA CYS A 171 7.52 -8.73 -7.06
C CYS A 171 6.72 -9.79 -6.30
N LEU A 172 5.86 -9.39 -5.38
CA LEU A 172 4.96 -10.31 -4.66
C LEU A 172 3.93 -10.97 -5.58
N HIS A 173 3.48 -10.24 -6.60
CA HIS A 173 2.52 -10.74 -7.58
C HIS A 173 2.98 -12.02 -8.27
N ALA A 174 4.26 -12.12 -8.62
CA ALA A 174 4.83 -13.31 -9.25
C ALA A 174 4.70 -14.55 -8.37
N HIS A 175 4.63 -14.35 -7.05
CA HIS A 175 4.54 -15.42 -6.04
C HIS A 175 3.13 -15.59 -5.47
N LYS A 176 2.11 -14.96 -6.05
CA LYS A 176 0.71 -15.03 -5.60
C LYS A 176 0.49 -14.50 -4.16
N ILE A 177 1.35 -13.60 -3.71
CA ILE A 177 1.24 -12.90 -2.42
C ILE A 177 0.58 -11.54 -2.65
N ASP A 178 -0.31 -11.12 -1.75
CA ASP A 178 -0.94 -9.81 -1.80
C ASP A 178 0.10 -8.71 -1.46
N HIS A 179 0.03 -7.59 -2.17
CA HIS A 179 0.93 -6.44 -1.99
C HIS A 179 0.93 -5.86 -0.56
N VAL A 180 -0.07 -6.18 0.26
CA VAL A 180 -0.14 -5.75 1.66
C VAL A 180 1.02 -6.26 2.51
N ALA A 181 1.74 -7.31 2.06
CA ALA A 181 2.96 -7.76 2.71
C ALA A 181 4.10 -6.72 2.64
N HIS A 182 4.10 -5.81 1.66
CA HIS A 182 5.01 -4.66 1.64
C HIS A 182 4.48 -3.47 2.44
N LEU A 183 3.16 -3.36 2.57
CA LEU A 183 2.51 -2.26 3.28
C LEU A 183 2.77 -2.28 4.79
N ALA A 184 2.58 -3.43 5.44
CA ALA A 184 2.69 -3.51 6.89
C ALA A 184 4.08 -3.14 7.44
N PRO A 185 5.22 -3.64 6.90
CA PRO A 185 6.54 -3.22 7.33
C PRO A 185 6.82 -1.74 7.03
N ALA A 186 6.27 -1.19 5.94
CA ALA A 186 6.39 0.22 5.60
C ALA A 186 5.66 1.12 6.62
N VAL A 187 4.43 0.74 7.01
CA VAL A 187 3.68 1.43 8.07
C VAL A 187 4.42 1.35 9.41
N ALA A 188 4.96 0.17 9.77
CA ALA A 188 5.72 0.01 11.01
C ALA A 188 6.96 0.91 11.04
N ALA A 189 7.70 1.01 9.93
CA ALA A 189 8.84 1.90 9.78
C ALA A 189 8.42 3.38 9.90
N GLY A 190 7.35 3.78 9.20
CA GLY A 190 6.83 5.15 9.24
C GLY A 190 6.34 5.57 10.64
N ILE A 191 5.64 4.68 11.37
CA ILE A 191 5.26 4.93 12.77
C ILE A 191 6.52 5.09 13.63
N GLY A 192 7.53 4.23 13.39
CA GLY A 192 8.80 4.34 14.09
C GLY A 192 9.46 5.70 13.94
N THR A 193 9.48 6.24 12.73
CA THR A 193 9.97 7.60 12.43
C THR A 193 9.11 8.66 13.11
N ALA A 194 7.78 8.61 12.93
CA ALA A 194 6.86 9.60 13.49
C ALA A 194 6.87 9.66 15.04
N MET A 195 7.28 8.58 15.68
CA MET A 195 7.37 8.48 17.15
C MET A 195 8.81 8.55 17.66
N HIS A 196 9.81 8.79 16.81
CA HIS A 196 11.24 8.81 17.14
C HIS A 196 11.71 7.56 17.90
N LEU A 197 11.27 6.38 17.45
CA LEU A 197 11.58 5.13 18.13
C LEU A 197 13.02 4.68 17.86
N PRO A 198 13.67 3.99 18.82
CA PRO A 198 14.98 3.40 18.60
C PRO A 198 14.98 2.36 17.46
N VAL A 199 16.10 2.22 16.74
CA VAL A 199 16.29 1.25 15.65
C VAL A 199 15.83 -0.14 16.05
N GLU A 200 16.17 -0.61 17.26
CA GLU A 200 15.79 -1.93 17.75
C GLU A 200 14.26 -2.11 17.80
N VAL A 201 13.52 -1.12 18.27
CA VAL A 201 12.05 -1.18 18.34
C VAL A 201 11.45 -1.22 16.94
N ILE A 202 11.97 -0.40 16.02
CA ILE A 202 11.51 -0.37 14.63
C ILE A 202 11.82 -1.71 13.95
N TYR A 203 13.01 -2.26 14.15
CA TYR A 203 13.39 -3.57 13.62
C TYR A 203 12.44 -4.69 14.08
N GLN A 204 12.11 -4.75 15.37
CA GLN A 204 11.17 -5.73 15.91
C GLN A 204 9.76 -5.51 15.30
N SER A 205 9.34 -4.25 15.12
CA SER A 205 8.05 -3.91 14.53
C SER A 205 7.94 -4.32 13.07
N VAL A 206 8.97 -4.06 12.27
CA VAL A 206 9.06 -4.45 10.84
C VAL A 206 8.95 -5.97 10.69
N ASN A 207 9.72 -6.73 11.45
CA ASN A 207 9.68 -8.19 11.40
C ASN A 207 8.29 -8.74 11.80
N GLN A 208 7.72 -8.27 12.93
CA GLN A 208 6.40 -8.74 13.39
C GLN A 208 5.29 -8.40 12.38
N SER A 209 5.30 -7.19 11.85
CA SER A 209 4.26 -6.73 10.91
C SER A 209 4.30 -7.52 9.60
N LEU A 210 5.48 -7.78 9.04
CA LEU A 210 5.62 -8.60 7.84
C LEU A 210 5.13 -10.03 8.07
N HIS A 211 5.53 -10.65 9.19
CA HIS A 211 5.13 -12.03 9.52
C HIS A 211 3.61 -12.22 9.52
N LEU A 212 2.87 -11.21 9.99
CA LEU A 212 1.41 -11.25 10.10
C LEU A 212 0.69 -10.77 8.83
N ALA A 213 1.35 -10.02 7.94
CA ALA A 213 0.72 -9.45 6.75
C ALA A 213 0.88 -10.30 5.48
N CYS A 214 1.60 -11.41 5.52
CA CYS A 214 1.75 -12.30 4.38
C CYS A 214 0.42 -13.02 4.09
N ALA A 215 -0.30 -12.54 3.08
CA ALA A 215 -1.59 -13.07 2.64
C ALA A 215 -1.54 -13.44 1.16
N THR A 216 -2.39 -14.36 0.72
CA THR A 216 -2.46 -14.79 -0.68
C THR A 216 -3.23 -13.79 -1.54
N ARG A 217 -3.00 -13.83 -2.85
CA ARG A 217 -3.73 -13.02 -3.83
C ARG A 217 -5.16 -13.48 -4.11
N GLN A 218 -5.70 -14.45 -3.37
CA GLN A 218 -7.11 -14.86 -3.54
C GLN A 218 -8.07 -13.68 -3.34
N SER A 219 -7.71 -12.68 -2.54
CA SER A 219 -8.44 -11.42 -2.37
C SER A 219 -8.57 -10.58 -3.66
N ARG A 220 -7.83 -10.94 -4.74
CA ARG A 220 -7.75 -10.20 -6.02
C ARG A 220 -8.09 -11.09 -7.22
N LYS A 221 -8.72 -12.25 -7.01
CA LYS A 221 -9.02 -13.23 -8.05
C LYS A 221 -10.44 -13.79 -7.91
N GLY A 222 -11.04 -14.14 -9.06
CA GLY A 222 -12.40 -14.62 -9.11
C GLY A 222 -13.39 -13.52 -8.73
N ASP A 223 -14.39 -13.86 -7.91
CA ASP A 223 -15.31 -12.88 -7.33
C ASP A 223 -14.57 -12.04 -6.28
N ILE A 224 -14.13 -10.85 -6.68
CA ILE A 224 -13.46 -9.91 -5.81
C ILE A 224 -14.52 -9.26 -4.91
N THR A 225 -14.31 -9.34 -3.60
CA THR A 225 -15.26 -8.83 -2.60
C THR A 225 -14.76 -7.53 -1.96
N SER A 226 -15.58 -6.95 -1.09
CA SER A 226 -15.21 -5.80 -0.26
C SER A 226 -13.95 -6.05 0.61
N TRP A 227 -13.51 -7.31 0.77
CA TRP A 227 -12.22 -7.64 1.40
C TRP A 227 -11.04 -6.94 0.73
N LYS A 228 -11.16 -6.59 -0.54
CA LYS A 228 -10.19 -5.76 -1.28
C LYS A 228 -9.87 -4.45 -0.54
N ALA A 229 -10.87 -3.82 0.09
CA ALA A 229 -10.68 -2.60 0.87
C ALA A 229 -10.19 -2.90 2.31
N TYR A 230 -10.59 -4.03 2.88
CA TYR A 230 -10.17 -4.41 4.23
C TYR A 230 -8.72 -4.89 4.32
N ALA A 231 -8.19 -5.57 3.30
CA ALA A 231 -6.87 -6.18 3.37
C ALA A 231 -5.75 -5.16 3.68
N PRO A 232 -5.61 -4.01 2.97
CA PRO A 232 -4.60 -3.00 3.31
C PRO A 232 -4.90 -2.30 4.64
N ALA A 233 -6.16 -2.03 4.95
CA ALA A 233 -6.54 -1.44 6.23
C ALA A 233 -6.19 -2.35 7.42
N GLN A 234 -6.38 -3.66 7.27
CA GLN A 234 -5.98 -4.66 8.26
C GLN A 234 -4.45 -4.74 8.39
N ALA A 235 -3.71 -4.68 7.29
CA ALA A 235 -2.25 -4.64 7.34
C ALA A 235 -1.73 -3.41 8.11
N GLY A 236 -2.33 -2.23 7.89
CA GLY A 236 -2.02 -1.02 8.65
C GLY A 236 -2.33 -1.17 10.14
N LYS A 237 -3.49 -1.73 10.49
CA LYS A 237 -3.85 -2.04 11.88
C LYS A 237 -2.85 -3.01 12.52
N THR A 238 -2.47 -4.07 11.81
CA THR A 238 -1.49 -5.05 12.27
C THR A 238 -0.13 -4.41 12.55
N ALA A 239 0.31 -3.44 11.72
CA ALA A 239 1.54 -2.71 11.94
C ALA A 239 1.50 -1.85 13.21
N ILE A 240 0.38 -1.19 13.52
CA ILE A 240 0.20 -0.44 14.78
C ILE A 240 0.38 -1.39 15.98
N GLU A 241 -0.28 -2.54 15.96
CA GLU A 241 -0.19 -3.55 17.02
C GLU A 241 1.24 -4.10 17.16
N ALA A 242 1.96 -4.32 16.05
CA ALA A 242 3.36 -4.75 16.06
C ALA A 242 4.27 -3.71 16.73
N VAL A 243 4.08 -2.41 16.41
CA VAL A 243 4.81 -1.32 17.09
C VAL A 243 4.48 -1.28 18.58
N GLY A 244 3.22 -1.46 18.95
CA GLY A 244 2.78 -1.53 20.34
C GLY A 244 3.52 -2.62 21.12
N ARG A 245 3.54 -3.85 20.59
CA ARG A 245 4.27 -4.98 21.20
C ARG A 245 5.76 -4.75 21.29
N ALA A 246 6.40 -4.28 20.22
CA ALA A 246 7.83 -4.02 20.19
C ALA A 246 8.26 -2.95 21.21
N ARG A 247 7.44 -1.93 21.43
CA ARG A 247 7.66 -0.91 22.47
C ARG A 247 7.61 -1.46 23.88
N LEU A 248 6.88 -2.55 24.10
CA LEU A 248 6.84 -3.27 25.37
C LEU A 248 8.01 -4.26 25.54
N GLY A 249 8.88 -4.38 24.54
CA GLY A 249 10.04 -5.26 24.55
C GLY A 249 9.82 -6.64 23.92
N GLU A 250 8.66 -6.88 23.29
CA GLU A 250 8.41 -8.15 22.63
C GLU A 250 9.28 -8.32 21.37
N ARG A 251 9.87 -9.50 21.25
CA ARG A 251 10.77 -9.85 20.14
C ARG A 251 9.99 -10.44 18.97
N SER A 252 10.55 -10.29 17.79
CA SER A 252 10.00 -10.79 16.53
C SER A 252 10.66 -12.10 16.07
N PRO A 253 10.00 -12.88 15.19
CA PRO A 253 10.70 -13.85 14.36
C PRO A 253 11.71 -13.13 13.47
N SER A 254 12.98 -13.48 13.58
CA SER A 254 14.06 -12.83 12.84
C SER A 254 15.22 -13.80 12.54
N PRO A 255 15.88 -13.63 11.36
CA PRO A 255 15.61 -12.65 10.31
C PRO A 255 14.37 -13.03 9.48
N ILE A 256 13.40 -12.12 9.33
CA ILE A 256 12.11 -12.47 8.71
C ILE A 256 12.23 -12.68 7.19
N TYR A 257 13.09 -11.91 6.49
CA TYR A 257 13.32 -12.05 5.05
C TYR A 257 14.28 -13.21 4.77
N GLU A 258 15.44 -13.21 5.39
CA GLU A 258 16.60 -14.04 5.06
C GLU A 258 16.67 -15.35 5.84
N GLY A 259 15.74 -15.59 6.76
CA GLY A 259 15.68 -16.83 7.55
C GLY A 259 15.40 -18.06 6.67
N ARG A 260 15.86 -19.24 7.10
CA ARG A 260 15.60 -20.52 6.42
C ARG A 260 14.11 -20.87 6.36
N ASP A 261 13.36 -20.44 7.36
CA ASP A 261 11.90 -20.50 7.42
C ASP A 261 11.28 -19.11 7.22
N GLY A 262 12.02 -18.19 6.59
CA GLY A 262 11.62 -16.82 6.32
C GLY A 262 10.86 -16.65 5.01
N VAL A 263 10.49 -15.41 4.75
CA VAL A 263 9.62 -15.04 3.64
C VAL A 263 10.22 -15.38 2.27
N ILE A 264 11.53 -15.18 2.07
CA ILE A 264 12.19 -15.50 0.78
C ILE A 264 12.12 -17.00 0.52
N ALA A 265 12.52 -17.81 1.50
CA ALA A 265 12.64 -19.25 1.33
C ALA A 265 11.28 -19.94 1.05
N TRP A 266 10.19 -19.45 1.65
CA TRP A 266 8.91 -20.16 1.63
C TRP A 266 7.81 -19.47 0.84
N LEU A 267 7.87 -18.14 0.70
CA LEU A 267 6.78 -17.39 0.07
C LEU A 267 7.22 -16.69 -1.23
N LEU A 268 8.52 -16.56 -1.45
CA LEU A 268 9.03 -15.87 -2.63
C LEU A 268 9.88 -16.74 -3.52
N GLY A 269 10.52 -16.98 -4.22
CA GLY A 269 11.22 -17.80 -5.18
C GLY A 269 12.01 -18.98 -4.61
N GLY A 270 11.92 -19.27 -3.32
CA GLY A 270 12.66 -20.36 -2.67
C GLY A 270 14.02 -19.91 -2.11
N ALA A 271 14.73 -20.86 -1.46
CA ALA A 271 15.97 -20.57 -0.73
C ALA A 271 17.11 -20.01 -1.61
N GLU A 272 17.09 -20.29 -2.92
CA GLU A 272 18.11 -19.84 -3.87
C GLU A 272 17.77 -18.48 -4.52
N ALA A 273 16.59 -17.95 -4.23
CA ALA A 273 16.16 -16.66 -4.81
C ALA A 273 16.94 -15.50 -4.21
N THR A 274 17.29 -14.54 -5.05
CA THR A 274 17.99 -13.31 -4.68
C THR A 274 17.22 -12.11 -5.19
N TYR A 275 17.06 -11.10 -4.33
CA TYR A 275 16.41 -9.84 -4.64
C TYR A 275 17.35 -8.68 -4.39
N THR A 276 17.12 -7.56 -5.06
CA THR A 276 17.88 -6.33 -4.82
C THR A 276 16.91 -5.24 -4.40
N VAL A 277 17.01 -4.79 -3.16
CA VAL A 277 16.23 -3.66 -2.62
C VAL A 277 17.13 -2.43 -2.55
N ARG A 278 16.59 -1.28 -2.95
CA ARG A 278 17.31 0.00 -2.92
C ARG A 278 16.73 0.87 -1.81
N LEU A 279 17.56 1.31 -0.90
CA LEU A 279 17.20 2.26 0.15
C LEU A 279 18.12 3.48 0.07
N PRO A 280 17.66 4.67 0.52
CA PRO A 280 18.52 5.83 0.68
C PRO A 280 19.78 5.50 1.50
N ALA A 281 20.93 5.98 1.07
CA ALA A 281 22.16 5.87 1.84
C ALA A 281 22.14 6.82 3.06
N ALA A 282 23.08 6.64 3.97
CA ALA A 282 23.20 7.52 5.13
C ALA A 282 23.37 8.98 4.69
N GLY A 283 22.50 9.87 5.14
CA GLY A 283 22.48 11.30 4.79
C GLY A 283 21.75 11.64 3.49
N GLU A 284 21.26 10.65 2.75
CA GLU A 284 20.39 10.87 1.59
C GLU A 284 18.94 11.09 2.04
N ARG A 285 18.26 12.02 1.34
CA ARG A 285 16.88 12.35 1.66
C ARG A 285 15.93 11.42 0.92
N PRO A 286 14.96 10.79 1.60
CA PRO A 286 13.90 10.03 0.97
C PRO A 286 13.07 10.92 0.01
N ARG A 287 12.78 10.45 -1.20
CA ARG A 287 12.03 11.20 -2.21
C ARG A 287 11.08 10.34 -3.05
N SER A 288 10.99 9.04 -2.79
CA SER A 288 10.19 8.12 -3.62
C SER A 288 8.73 8.54 -3.76
N ILE A 289 8.16 9.26 -2.78
CA ILE A 289 6.79 9.80 -2.85
C ILE A 289 6.55 10.63 -4.13
N MET A 290 7.59 11.28 -4.68
CA MET A 290 7.50 12.08 -5.91
C MET A 290 7.21 11.25 -7.15
N ASP A 291 7.46 9.94 -7.10
CA ASP A 291 7.23 9.01 -8.20
C ASP A 291 5.86 8.30 -8.09
N SER A 292 5.07 8.58 -7.04
CA SER A 292 3.69 8.12 -6.93
C SER A 292 2.75 9.01 -7.73
N TYR A 293 1.61 8.48 -8.16
CA TYR A 293 0.64 9.21 -8.97
C TYR A 293 -0.81 8.88 -8.56
N THR A 294 -1.71 9.85 -8.69
CA THR A 294 -3.14 9.71 -8.43
C THR A 294 -3.88 9.22 -9.68
N LYS A 295 -5.09 8.71 -9.50
CA LYS A 295 -6.01 8.31 -10.56
C LYS A 295 -7.02 9.43 -10.83
N GLU A 296 -7.49 9.52 -12.06
CA GLU A 296 -8.59 10.39 -12.45
C GLU A 296 -9.95 9.70 -12.26
N HIS A 297 -9.99 8.39 -12.50
CA HIS A 297 -11.21 7.59 -12.46
C HIS A 297 -11.16 6.52 -11.37
N SER A 298 -12.32 6.23 -10.76
CA SER A 298 -12.50 5.20 -9.73
C SER A 298 -12.54 3.81 -10.37
N ALA A 299 -11.39 3.32 -10.82
CA ALA A 299 -11.18 2.00 -11.40
C ALA A 299 -9.72 1.56 -11.23
N GLU A 300 -9.42 0.34 -11.62
CA GLU A 300 -8.05 -0.17 -11.70
C GLU A 300 -7.20 0.76 -12.59
N TYR A 301 -5.90 0.92 -12.24
CA TYR A 301 -5.04 1.92 -12.88
C TYR A 301 -4.91 1.73 -14.40
N GLN A 302 -4.81 0.50 -14.87
CA GLN A 302 -4.65 0.20 -16.30
C GLN A 302 -5.92 0.50 -17.12
N ALA A 303 -7.05 0.70 -16.44
CA ALA A 303 -8.31 1.08 -17.07
C ALA A 303 -8.44 2.60 -17.33
N GLN A 304 -7.56 3.45 -16.78
CA GLN A 304 -7.72 4.91 -16.88
C GLN A 304 -7.86 5.37 -18.34
N ALA A 305 -6.93 4.99 -19.22
CA ALA A 305 -7.00 5.31 -20.65
C ALA A 305 -8.18 4.65 -21.38
N ILE A 306 -8.65 3.49 -20.90
CA ILE A 306 -9.83 2.82 -21.48
C ILE A 306 -11.09 3.64 -21.21
N ILE A 307 -11.19 4.24 -20.01
CA ILE A 307 -12.30 5.13 -19.66
C ILE A 307 -12.30 6.38 -20.54
N ASP A 308 -11.13 7.01 -20.73
CA ASP A 308 -11.00 8.18 -21.62
C ASP A 308 -11.44 7.87 -23.05
N ILE A 309 -11.06 6.68 -23.56
CA ILE A 309 -11.49 6.21 -24.88
C ILE A 309 -13.01 5.99 -24.88
N GLY A 310 -13.59 5.40 -23.84
CA GLY A 310 -15.04 5.23 -23.72
C GLY A 310 -15.78 6.55 -23.80
N PHE A 311 -15.36 7.57 -23.05
CA PHE A 311 -15.94 8.91 -23.12
C PHE A 311 -15.78 9.57 -24.50
N ALA A 312 -14.65 9.36 -25.16
CA ALA A 312 -14.43 9.85 -26.50
C ALA A 312 -15.35 9.16 -27.54
N LEU A 313 -15.66 7.89 -27.36
CA LEU A 313 -16.61 7.14 -28.17
C LEU A 313 -18.05 7.60 -27.89
N HIS A 314 -18.43 7.77 -26.61
CA HIS A 314 -19.71 8.33 -26.20
C HIS A 314 -19.97 9.68 -26.88
N ALA A 315 -19.00 10.57 -26.86
CA ALA A 315 -19.11 11.89 -27.49
C ALA A 315 -19.35 11.85 -29.00
N ARG A 316 -19.01 10.74 -29.68
CA ARG A 316 -19.31 10.51 -31.10
C ARG A 316 -20.75 10.09 -31.37
N GLN A 317 -21.51 9.73 -30.31
CA GLN A 317 -22.91 9.29 -30.41
C GLN A 317 -23.13 8.16 -31.43
N LEU A 318 -22.21 7.20 -31.50
CA LEU A 318 -22.35 6.04 -32.37
C LEU A 318 -23.53 5.19 -31.89
N PRO A 319 -24.42 4.72 -32.81
CA PRO A 319 -25.52 3.87 -32.42
C PRO A 319 -25.00 2.52 -31.92
N LEU A 320 -25.11 2.23 -30.62
CA LEU A 320 -24.63 0.97 -30.04
C LEU A 320 -25.25 -0.27 -30.70
N ALA A 321 -26.48 -0.16 -31.20
CA ALA A 321 -27.18 -1.24 -31.92
C ALA A 321 -26.52 -1.61 -33.27
N GLU A 322 -25.66 -0.75 -33.81
CA GLU A 322 -24.93 -0.99 -35.07
C GLU A 322 -23.50 -1.54 -34.81
N VAL A 323 -23.10 -1.68 -33.57
CA VAL A 323 -21.79 -2.22 -33.20
C VAL A 323 -21.84 -3.74 -33.23
N GLU A 324 -21.09 -4.35 -34.13
CA GLU A 324 -21.01 -5.82 -34.28
C GLU A 324 -19.93 -6.42 -33.36
N ASP A 325 -18.81 -5.73 -33.19
CA ASP A 325 -17.65 -6.24 -32.46
C ASP A 325 -16.81 -5.08 -31.88
N VAL A 326 -16.14 -5.35 -30.75
CA VAL A 326 -15.23 -4.40 -30.10
C VAL A 326 -13.90 -5.08 -29.79
N LEU A 327 -12.83 -4.63 -30.43
CA LEU A 327 -11.48 -5.08 -30.16
C LEU A 327 -10.70 -4.02 -29.36
N ILE A 328 -10.24 -4.38 -28.15
CA ILE A 328 -9.37 -3.52 -27.34
C ILE A 328 -7.92 -3.97 -27.55
N GLU A 329 -7.14 -3.17 -28.27
CA GLU A 329 -5.70 -3.36 -28.40
C GLU A 329 -4.98 -2.67 -27.23
N THR A 330 -4.24 -3.43 -26.44
CA THR A 330 -3.61 -2.94 -25.22
C THR A 330 -2.29 -3.65 -24.93
N SER A 331 -1.61 -3.29 -23.82
CA SER A 331 -0.40 -3.98 -23.38
C SER A 331 -0.70 -5.43 -22.95
N HIS A 332 0.30 -6.32 -23.06
CA HIS A 332 0.20 -7.68 -22.53
C HIS A 332 -0.20 -7.67 -21.05
N HIS A 333 0.35 -6.75 -20.26
CA HIS A 333 0.06 -6.65 -18.83
C HIS A 333 -1.40 -6.30 -18.58
N THR A 334 -1.95 -5.29 -19.26
CA THR A 334 -3.36 -4.89 -19.16
C THR A 334 -4.29 -6.02 -19.57
N HIS A 335 -4.00 -6.69 -20.72
CA HIS A 335 -4.77 -7.84 -21.17
C HIS A 335 -4.79 -8.97 -20.14
N TYR A 336 -3.65 -9.23 -19.50
CA TYR A 336 -3.50 -10.32 -18.52
C TYR A 336 -4.07 -9.99 -17.14
N VAL A 337 -4.11 -8.73 -16.74
CA VAL A 337 -4.60 -8.32 -15.41
C VAL A 337 -6.09 -8.02 -15.39
N ILE A 338 -6.57 -7.19 -16.33
CA ILE A 338 -7.98 -6.73 -16.37
C ILE A 338 -8.72 -7.09 -17.67
N GLY A 339 -8.04 -7.61 -18.66
CA GLY A 339 -8.62 -8.02 -19.94
C GLY A 339 -9.08 -9.48 -19.97
N SER A 340 -9.48 -9.93 -21.15
CA SER A 340 -9.94 -11.31 -21.39
C SER A 340 -8.86 -12.39 -21.16
N GLY A 341 -7.58 -12.02 -21.11
CA GLY A 341 -6.46 -12.90 -20.77
C GLY A 341 -6.26 -13.13 -19.26
N SER A 342 -7.04 -12.50 -18.39
CA SER A 342 -6.89 -12.61 -16.92
C SER A 342 -7.18 -14.02 -16.38
N GLY A 343 -7.96 -14.82 -17.09
CA GLY A 343 -8.43 -16.13 -16.64
C GLY A 343 -9.49 -16.06 -15.53
N ASP A 344 -10.11 -14.91 -15.33
CA ASP A 344 -11.18 -14.68 -14.37
C ASP A 344 -12.52 -14.53 -15.12
N PRO A 345 -13.35 -15.59 -15.23
CA PRO A 345 -14.60 -15.53 -15.97
C PRO A 345 -15.59 -14.51 -15.37
N GLU A 346 -15.49 -14.23 -14.07
CA GLU A 346 -16.32 -13.26 -13.37
C GLU A 346 -16.16 -11.84 -13.94
N LYS A 347 -15.04 -11.51 -14.56
CA LYS A 347 -14.83 -10.22 -15.25
C LYS A 347 -15.64 -10.07 -16.54
N MET A 348 -16.19 -11.17 -17.05
CA MET A 348 -17.08 -11.19 -18.21
C MET A 348 -18.56 -11.18 -17.81
N ASP A 349 -18.86 -11.29 -16.51
CA ASP A 349 -20.22 -11.28 -15.97
C ASP A 349 -20.61 -9.84 -15.58
N PRO A 350 -21.59 -9.22 -16.26
CA PRO A 350 -22.02 -7.84 -15.93
C PRO A 350 -22.72 -7.74 -14.58
N ASP A 351 -23.16 -8.86 -14.00
CA ASP A 351 -23.81 -8.94 -12.68
C ASP A 351 -22.81 -9.23 -11.54
N ALA A 352 -21.50 -9.32 -11.85
CA ALA A 352 -20.46 -9.54 -10.86
C ALA A 352 -20.39 -8.38 -9.84
N SER A 353 -19.64 -8.60 -8.75
CA SER A 353 -19.42 -7.55 -7.75
C SER A 353 -18.80 -6.28 -8.35
N ARG A 354 -19.10 -5.12 -7.77
CA ARG A 354 -18.47 -3.87 -8.19
C ARG A 354 -16.95 -3.98 -8.18
N GLU A 355 -16.39 -4.64 -7.18
CA GLU A 355 -14.95 -4.81 -7.00
C GLU A 355 -14.34 -5.70 -8.09
N THR A 356 -15.11 -6.59 -8.70
CA THR A 356 -14.71 -7.34 -9.90
C THR A 356 -14.83 -6.48 -11.15
N LEU A 357 -15.94 -5.75 -11.30
CA LEU A 357 -16.24 -4.94 -12.47
C LEU A 357 -15.29 -3.74 -12.64
N ASP A 358 -14.80 -3.13 -11.54
CA ASP A 358 -13.80 -2.07 -11.60
C ASP A 358 -12.38 -2.59 -12.02
N HIS A 359 -12.26 -3.91 -12.23
CA HIS A 359 -11.10 -4.62 -12.76
C HIS A 359 -11.40 -5.36 -14.08
N SER A 360 -12.47 -5.01 -14.77
CA SER A 360 -12.85 -5.57 -16.08
C SER A 360 -12.74 -4.51 -17.18
N ALA A 361 -11.73 -4.64 -18.05
CA ALA A 361 -11.55 -3.73 -19.17
C ALA A 361 -12.77 -3.69 -20.10
N MET A 362 -13.42 -4.84 -20.30
CA MET A 362 -14.60 -5.01 -21.16
C MET A 362 -15.80 -4.23 -20.57
N TYR A 363 -16.10 -4.46 -19.30
CA TYR A 363 -17.19 -3.77 -18.59
C TYR A 363 -16.95 -2.26 -18.52
N ILE A 364 -15.73 -1.87 -18.12
CA ILE A 364 -15.35 -0.46 -17.97
C ILE A 364 -15.51 0.32 -19.28
N LEU A 365 -15.03 -0.25 -20.41
CA LEU A 365 -15.20 0.40 -21.71
C LEU A 365 -16.68 0.52 -22.07
N ALA A 366 -17.47 -0.54 -21.90
CA ALA A 366 -18.89 -0.53 -22.21
C ALA A 366 -19.64 0.57 -21.45
N VAL A 367 -19.45 0.64 -20.12
CA VAL A 367 -20.10 1.65 -19.26
C VAL A 367 -19.63 3.08 -19.57
N ALA A 368 -18.34 3.27 -19.88
CA ALA A 368 -17.82 4.59 -20.22
C ALA A 368 -18.27 5.06 -21.61
N TRP A 369 -18.63 4.12 -22.50
CA TRP A 369 -19.13 4.41 -23.83
C TRP A 369 -20.65 4.69 -23.84
N GLU A 370 -21.45 3.98 -23.02
CA GLU A 370 -22.90 4.20 -22.87
C GLU A 370 -23.24 5.57 -22.28
#